data_005e33af86f419b43e1ef11709f90b57
#
_entry.id   005e33af86f419b43e1ef11709f90b57
#
_cell.length_a   1.000
_cell.length_b   1.000
_cell.length_c   1.000
_cell.angle_alpha   90.00
_cell.angle_beta   90.00
_cell.angle_gamma   90.00
#
_symmetry.space_group_name_H-M   'P 1'
#
loop_
_entity.id
_entity.type
_entity.pdbx_description
1 polymer ?
#
loop_
_entity_poly.entity_id
_entity_poly.type
_entity_poly.pdbx_seq_one_letter_code
_entity_poly.pdbx_strand_id
1 'polypeptide(L)'
;MYKRQTAECAGVDTVVIPEQNTAAINADALKTSAGALHNIPICRTWIIKLALQFIKESGIQLIACTEKTQNNMHELDYRIPTGIIMGSEEDGVSSELLKMCDAKAKIPMSGKIASLNVSVATGVILYEVIRQRN
;
A
#
# COMPACT_ATOMS: atom_id res chain seq x y z
N MET A 1 8.40 8.41 -2.36
CA MET A 1 9.39 8.13 -3.42
C MET A 1 9.92 6.70 -3.37
N TYR A 2 10.50 6.30 -2.27
CA TYR A 2 11.00 4.94 -2.11
C TYR A 2 9.92 3.87 -2.19
N LYS A 3 8.68 4.21 -1.84
CA LYS A 3 7.55 3.29 -1.99
C LYS A 3 7.34 2.84 -3.43
N ARG A 4 7.53 3.75 -4.38
CA ARG A 4 7.35 3.43 -5.80
C ARG A 4 8.44 2.51 -6.31
N GLN A 5 9.68 2.74 -5.87
CA GLN A 5 10.79 1.86 -6.22
C GLN A 5 10.59 0.47 -5.63
N THR A 6 10.13 0.41 -4.37
CA THR A 6 9.83 -0.85 -3.71
C THR A 6 8.72 -1.60 -4.44
N ALA A 7 7.67 -0.89 -4.87
CA ALA A 7 6.58 -1.50 -5.62
C ALA A 7 7.07 -2.07 -6.94
N GLU A 8 7.94 -1.35 -7.64
CA GLU A 8 8.54 -1.84 -8.89
C GLU A 8 9.30 -3.15 -8.66
N CYS A 9 10.13 -3.19 -7.64
CA CYS A 9 10.92 -4.39 -7.32
C CYS A 9 10.03 -5.56 -6.93
N ALA A 10 8.91 -5.29 -6.29
CA ALA A 10 7.98 -6.33 -5.85
C ALA A 10 7.00 -6.77 -6.94
N GLY A 11 7.04 -6.16 -8.12
CA GLY A 11 6.17 -6.55 -9.22
C GLY A 11 4.72 -6.15 -9.07
N VAL A 12 4.46 -5.01 -8.43
CA VAL A 12 3.11 -4.47 -8.27
C VAL A 12 2.56 -4.04 -9.63
N ASP A 13 1.29 -4.35 -9.90
CA ASP A 13 0.66 -4.03 -11.18
C ASP A 13 0.37 -2.55 -11.37
N THR A 14 -0.08 -1.87 -10.31
CA THR A 14 -0.39 -0.45 -10.39
C THR A 14 -0.35 0.18 -9.00
N VAL A 15 -0.19 1.49 -8.98
CA VAL A 15 -0.20 2.29 -7.74
C VAL A 15 -1.32 3.31 -7.88
N VAL A 16 -2.18 3.41 -6.87
CA VAL A 16 -3.25 4.39 -6.82
C VAL A 16 -2.93 5.44 -5.75
N ILE A 17 -2.99 6.71 -6.11
CA ILE A 17 -2.71 7.80 -5.18
C ILE A 17 -3.82 8.84 -5.24
N PRO A 18 -4.12 9.51 -4.10
CA PRO A 18 -5.06 10.62 -4.09
C PRO A 18 -4.48 11.80 -4.85
N GLU A 19 -5.31 12.51 -5.59
CA GLU A 19 -4.88 13.70 -6.34
C GLU A 19 -4.30 14.76 -5.42
N GLN A 20 -4.78 14.84 -4.20
CA GLN A 20 -4.33 15.82 -3.20
C GLN A 20 -2.85 15.67 -2.83
N ASN A 21 -2.26 14.49 -3.07
CA ASN A 21 -0.86 14.21 -2.73
C ASN A 21 0.03 14.14 -3.97
N THR A 22 -0.41 14.74 -5.07
CA THR A 22 0.33 14.68 -6.33
C THR A 22 1.67 15.42 -6.29
N ALA A 23 1.91 16.25 -5.29
CA ALA A 23 3.21 16.89 -5.12
C ALA A 23 4.35 15.87 -5.10
N ALA A 24 4.05 14.63 -4.70
CA ALA A 24 5.04 13.56 -4.72
C ALA A 24 5.40 13.09 -6.13
N ILE A 25 4.64 13.49 -7.15
CA ILE A 25 4.89 13.13 -8.55
C ILE A 25 5.20 14.40 -9.34
N ASN A 26 6.21 15.11 -8.90
CA ASN A 26 6.73 16.27 -9.62
C ASN A 26 8.01 15.86 -10.36
N ALA A 27 8.66 16.82 -11.02
CA ALA A 27 9.88 16.57 -11.77
C ALA A 27 10.98 15.94 -10.91
N ASP A 28 11.09 16.36 -9.65
CA ASP A 28 12.10 15.81 -8.76
C ASP A 28 11.78 14.34 -8.41
N ALA A 29 10.51 14.01 -8.20
CA ALA A 29 10.11 12.65 -7.94
C ALA A 29 10.44 11.72 -9.12
N LEU A 30 10.16 12.16 -10.33
CA LEU A 30 10.48 11.40 -11.54
C LEU A 30 12.00 11.19 -11.65
N LYS A 31 12.76 12.26 -11.42
CA LYS A 31 14.22 12.24 -11.51
C LYS A 31 14.84 11.29 -10.49
N THR A 32 14.31 11.28 -9.26
CA THR A 32 14.86 10.46 -8.18
C THR A 32 14.44 9.01 -8.29
N SER A 33 13.23 8.75 -8.79
CA SER A 33 12.69 7.39 -8.88
C SER A 33 13.25 6.59 -10.05
N ALA A 34 14.05 7.23 -10.89
CA ALA A 34 14.76 6.53 -11.96
C ALA A 34 13.87 5.72 -12.87
N GLY A 35 13.29 5.31 -13.39
CA GLY A 35 12.39 4.52 -14.24
C GLY A 35 11.24 3.87 -13.53
N ALA A 36 11.20 3.86 -12.19
CA ALA A 36 10.12 3.17 -11.48
C ALA A 36 8.74 3.74 -11.83
N LEU A 37 8.64 5.07 -11.97
CA LEU A 37 7.37 5.70 -12.32
C LEU A 37 6.96 5.45 -13.77
N HIS A 38 7.87 5.02 -14.61
CA HIS A 38 7.57 4.69 -16.01
C HIS A 38 7.17 3.24 -16.20
N ASN A 39 7.56 2.37 -15.27
CA ASN A 39 7.31 0.94 -15.39
C ASN A 39 6.02 0.52 -14.72
N ILE A 40 5.54 1.28 -13.72
CA ILE A 40 4.29 0.97 -13.03
C ILE A 40 3.27 2.06 -13.34
N PRO A 41 2.10 1.71 -13.89
CA PRO A 41 1.04 2.68 -14.08
C PRO A 41 0.64 3.31 -12.73
N ILE A 42 0.49 4.63 -12.72
CA ILE A 42 0.06 5.37 -11.54
C ILE A 42 -1.30 5.98 -11.83
N CYS A 43 -2.29 5.56 -11.07
CA CYS A 43 -3.65 6.07 -11.18
C CYS A 43 -3.88 7.15 -10.13
N ARG A 44 -4.28 8.32 -10.55
CA ARG A 44 -4.64 9.42 -9.65
C ARG A 44 -6.14 9.47 -9.51
N THR A 45 -6.62 9.71 -8.31
CA THR A 45 -8.04 9.83 -8.06
C THR A 45 -8.33 11.01 -7.14
N TRP A 46 -9.40 11.73 -7.46
CA TRP A 46 -9.85 12.84 -6.61
C TRP A 46 -10.51 12.32 -5.33
N ILE A 47 -11.22 11.21 -5.43
CA ILE A 47 -11.95 10.64 -4.31
C ILE A 47 -11.50 9.20 -4.13
N ILE A 48 -10.60 8.98 -3.16
CA ILE A 48 -10.00 7.68 -2.94
C ILE A 48 -11.07 6.61 -2.59
N LYS A 49 -12.12 6.99 -1.89
CA LYS A 49 -13.19 6.06 -1.53
C LYS A 49 -13.88 5.46 -2.76
N LEU A 50 -14.12 6.27 -3.78
CA LEU A 50 -14.74 5.78 -5.01
C LEU A 50 -13.82 4.83 -5.75
N ALA A 51 -12.53 5.13 -5.77
CA ALA A 51 -11.55 4.24 -6.40
C ALA A 51 -11.50 2.90 -5.67
N LEU A 52 -11.49 2.91 -4.34
CA LEU A 52 -11.47 1.68 -3.55
C LEU A 52 -12.75 0.89 -3.72
N GLN A 53 -13.89 1.55 -3.80
CA GLN A 53 -15.16 0.89 -4.04
C GLN A 53 -15.14 0.16 -5.39
N PHE A 54 -14.64 0.82 -6.43
CA PHE A 54 -14.50 0.23 -7.75
C PHE A 54 -13.58 -1.00 -7.71
N ILE A 55 -12.44 -0.88 -7.04
CA ILE A 55 -11.48 -1.98 -6.92
C ILE A 55 -12.12 -3.17 -6.22
N LYS A 56 -12.84 -2.91 -5.14
CA LYS A 56 -13.49 -3.94 -4.37
C LYS A 56 -14.59 -4.63 -5.18
N GLU A 57 -15.38 -3.88 -5.91
CA GLU A 57 -16.42 -4.44 -6.79
C GLU A 57 -15.85 -5.25 -7.93
N SER A 58 -14.59 -5.02 -8.28
CA SER A 58 -13.90 -5.77 -9.32
C SER A 58 -13.34 -7.11 -8.83
N GLY A 59 -13.60 -7.48 -7.59
CA GLY A 59 -13.17 -8.76 -7.05
C GLY A 59 -11.77 -8.74 -6.43
N ILE A 60 -11.25 -7.57 -6.13
CA ILE A 60 -9.93 -7.41 -5.52
C ILE A 60 -10.13 -7.17 -4.03
N GLN A 61 -9.52 -8.01 -3.18
CA GLN A 61 -9.60 -7.78 -1.74
C GLN A 61 -8.76 -6.58 -1.34
N LEU A 62 -9.24 -5.82 -0.38
CA LEU A 62 -8.53 -4.68 0.16
C LEU A 62 -8.03 -5.00 1.56
N ILE A 63 -6.73 -4.87 1.75
CA ILE A 63 -6.09 -5.11 3.05
C ILE A 63 -5.35 -3.84 3.46
N ALA A 64 -5.68 -3.34 4.64
CA ALA A 64 -5.01 -2.17 5.19
C ALA A 64 -3.85 -2.60 6.06
N CYS A 65 -2.68 -2.00 5.83
CA CYS A 65 -1.53 -2.19 6.69
C CYS A 65 -1.63 -1.20 7.84
N THR A 66 -1.88 -1.68 9.05
CA THR A 66 -2.11 -0.83 10.22
C THR A 66 -1.76 -1.57 11.50
N GLU A 67 -1.31 -0.83 12.51
CA GLU A 67 -1.10 -1.41 13.84
C GLU A 67 -2.40 -1.51 14.64
N LYS A 68 -3.50 -0.99 14.12
CA LYS A 68 -4.81 -0.99 14.80
C LYS A 68 -5.57 -2.29 14.57
N THR A 69 -4.90 -3.42 14.70
CA THR A 69 -5.51 -4.73 14.53
C THR A 69 -4.70 -5.77 15.30
N GLN A 70 -5.30 -6.90 15.59
CA GLN A 70 -4.62 -8.04 16.18
C GLN A 70 -4.14 -9.03 15.11
N ASN A 71 -4.57 -8.87 13.87
CA ASN A 71 -4.22 -9.79 12.80
C ASN A 71 -2.80 -9.55 12.30
N ASN A 72 -1.94 -10.53 12.46
CA ASN A 72 -0.59 -10.48 11.93
C ASN A 72 -0.65 -10.63 10.41
N MET A 73 0.20 -9.89 9.70
CA MET A 73 0.23 -9.94 8.24
C MET A 73 0.44 -11.34 7.68
N HIS A 74 1.12 -12.20 8.42
CA HIS A 74 1.40 -13.57 7.97
C HIS A 74 0.16 -14.49 8.01
N GLU A 75 -0.87 -14.08 8.73
CA GLU A 75 -2.09 -14.88 8.89
C GLU A 75 -3.10 -14.70 7.76
N LEU A 76 -2.87 -13.72 6.89
CA LEU A 76 -3.80 -13.40 5.81
C LEU A 76 -3.39 -14.11 4.52
N ASP A 77 -4.35 -14.30 3.61
CA ASP A 77 -4.11 -14.94 2.31
C ASP A 77 -4.01 -13.87 1.23
N TYR A 78 -2.81 -13.72 0.66
CA TYR A 78 -2.55 -12.77 -0.41
C TYR A 78 -2.45 -13.43 -1.80
N ARG A 79 -2.82 -14.70 -1.89
CA ARG A 79 -2.72 -15.41 -3.18
C ARG A 79 -3.82 -15.00 -4.16
N ILE A 80 -4.91 -14.43 -3.66
CA ILE A 80 -5.97 -13.86 -4.50
C ILE A 80 -5.63 -12.42 -4.87
N PRO A 81 -6.30 -11.83 -5.89
CA PRO A 81 -6.04 -10.43 -6.23
C PRO A 81 -6.19 -9.52 -5.01
N THR A 82 -5.18 -8.73 -4.73
CA THR A 82 -5.09 -7.99 -3.48
C THR A 82 -4.63 -6.55 -3.72
N GLY A 83 -5.32 -5.60 -3.09
CA GLY A 83 -4.89 -4.22 -2.98
C GLY A 83 -4.45 -3.94 -1.56
N ILE A 84 -3.24 -3.43 -1.40
CA ILE A 84 -2.68 -3.06 -0.10
C ILE A 84 -2.82 -1.56 0.08
N ILE A 85 -3.43 -1.16 1.19
CA ILE A 85 -3.59 0.25 1.54
C ILE A 85 -2.56 0.62 2.59
N MET A 86 -1.71 1.60 2.26
CA MET A 86 -0.72 2.14 3.18
C MET A 86 -1.20 3.53 3.62
N GLY A 87 -1.02 3.83 4.89
CA GLY A 87 -1.40 5.13 5.42
C GLY A 87 -0.29 6.17 5.31
N SER A 88 -0.60 7.39 5.72
CA SER A 88 0.40 8.43 5.85
C SER A 88 1.29 8.17 7.06
N GLU A 89 2.46 8.78 7.07
CA GLU A 89 3.40 8.62 8.18
C GLU A 89 2.86 9.21 9.48
N GLU A 90 2.05 10.25 9.38
CA GLU A 90 1.51 10.95 10.55
C GLU A 90 0.27 10.29 11.11
N ASP A 91 -0.69 9.97 10.25
CA ASP A 91 -2.02 9.55 10.68
C ASP A 91 -2.34 8.08 10.40
N GLY A 92 -1.53 7.41 9.60
CA GLY A 92 -1.83 6.05 9.18
C GLY A 92 -3.03 6.00 8.25
N VAL A 93 -3.70 4.86 8.20
CA VAL A 93 -4.91 4.68 7.37
C VAL A 93 -6.10 5.25 8.13
N SER A 94 -6.90 6.09 7.46
CA SER A 94 -8.06 6.71 8.10
C SER A 94 -9.09 5.67 8.50
N SER A 95 -9.89 6.00 9.53
CA SER A 95 -10.94 5.08 10.00
C SER A 95 -11.98 4.80 8.91
N GLU A 96 -12.24 5.76 8.04
CA GLU A 96 -13.19 5.56 6.94
C GLU A 96 -12.67 4.51 5.95
N LEU A 97 -11.38 4.57 5.60
CA LEU A 97 -10.79 3.60 4.70
C LEU A 97 -10.65 2.24 5.36
N LEU A 98 -10.36 2.20 6.66
CA LEU A 98 -10.31 0.94 7.39
C LEU A 98 -11.64 0.20 7.34
N LYS A 99 -12.75 0.91 7.38
CA LYS A 99 -14.09 0.30 7.28
C LYS A 99 -14.37 -0.31 5.92
N MET A 100 -13.71 0.17 4.89
CA MET A 100 -13.87 -0.36 3.53
C MET A 100 -13.03 -1.60 3.29
N CYS A 101 -12.03 -1.86 4.11
CA CYS A 101 -11.12 -2.97 3.89
C CYS A 101 -11.74 -4.29 4.27
N ASP A 102 -11.37 -5.33 3.52
CA ASP A 102 -11.80 -6.70 3.82
C ASP A 102 -11.04 -7.26 5.02
N ALA A 103 -9.81 -6.81 5.21
CA ALA A 103 -8.99 -7.25 6.33
C ALA A 103 -7.97 -6.17 6.69
N LYS A 104 -7.36 -6.32 7.84
CA LYS A 104 -6.30 -5.46 8.32
C LYS A 104 -5.10 -6.32 8.65
N ALA A 105 -3.91 -5.85 8.33
CA ALA A 105 -2.68 -6.57 8.54
C ALA A 105 -1.73 -5.75 9.39
N LYS A 106 -1.15 -6.40 10.39
CA LYS A 106 -0.18 -5.79 11.29
C LYS A 106 1.19 -6.40 11.01
N ILE A 107 2.21 -5.55 10.89
CA ILE A 107 3.59 -6.02 10.84
C ILE A 107 4.05 -6.27 12.27
N PRO A 108 4.49 -7.50 12.59
CA PRO A 108 4.92 -7.80 13.96
C PRO A 108 6.15 -6.97 14.32
N MET A 109 6.12 -6.39 15.52
CA MET A 109 7.18 -5.55 16.04
C MET A 109 7.68 -6.14 17.35
N SER A 110 8.98 -6.43 17.41
CA SER A 110 9.60 -6.98 18.61
C SER A 110 10.24 -5.91 19.50
N GLY A 111 10.43 -4.73 18.97
CA GLY A 111 11.07 -3.63 19.69
C GLY A 111 10.07 -2.73 20.39
N LYS A 112 10.59 -1.61 20.89
CA LYS A 112 9.78 -0.62 21.61
C LYS A 112 9.15 0.42 20.69
N ILE A 113 9.61 0.52 19.44
CA ILE A 113 9.08 1.48 18.47
C ILE A 113 7.77 0.92 17.91
N ALA A 114 6.73 1.75 17.88
CA ALA A 114 5.39 1.30 17.56
C ALA A 114 5.16 1.05 16.07
N SER A 115 5.94 1.69 15.19
CA SER A 115 5.71 1.57 13.75
C SER A 115 6.99 1.71 12.96
N LEU A 116 6.97 1.18 11.74
CA LEU A 116 8.05 1.33 10.78
C LEU A 116 7.80 2.55 9.88
N ASN A 117 8.86 3.07 9.29
CA ASN A 117 8.74 4.03 8.20
C ASN A 117 7.83 3.44 7.12
N VAL A 118 6.99 4.26 6.49
CA VAL A 118 6.00 3.79 5.53
C VAL A 118 6.65 3.07 4.34
N SER A 119 7.78 3.56 3.86
CA SER A 119 8.47 2.90 2.74
C SER A 119 8.98 1.51 3.13
N VAL A 120 9.51 1.39 4.34
CA VAL A 120 9.98 0.10 4.86
C VAL A 120 8.80 -0.85 5.08
N ALA A 121 7.73 -0.35 5.69
CA ALA A 121 6.52 -1.15 5.91
C ALA A 121 5.93 -1.65 4.59
N THR A 122 5.92 -0.79 3.57
CA THR A 122 5.44 -1.18 2.24
C THR A 122 6.26 -2.35 1.70
N GLY A 123 7.58 -2.28 1.82
CA GLY A 123 8.45 -3.37 1.38
C GLY A 123 8.18 -4.66 2.12
N VAL A 124 8.05 -4.57 3.43
CA VAL A 124 7.82 -5.75 4.26
C VAL A 124 6.53 -6.47 3.86
N ILE A 125 5.41 -5.74 3.74
CA ILE A 125 4.14 -6.38 3.43
C ILE A 125 4.09 -6.87 1.98
N LEU A 126 4.65 -6.13 1.03
CA LEU A 126 4.67 -6.57 -0.36
C LEU A 126 5.49 -7.85 -0.54
N TYR A 127 6.59 -8.00 0.19
CA TYR A 127 7.37 -9.22 0.08
C TYR A 127 6.73 -10.40 0.80
N GLU A 128 5.85 -10.17 1.75
CA GLU A 128 5.02 -11.26 2.28
C GLU A 128 4.03 -11.74 1.20
N VAL A 129 3.46 -10.80 0.43
CA VAL A 129 2.60 -11.16 -0.70
C VAL A 129 3.37 -12.04 -1.70
N ILE A 130 4.60 -11.62 -2.04
CA ILE A 130 5.45 -12.38 -2.97
C ILE A 130 5.75 -13.76 -2.41
N ARG A 131 6.10 -13.84 -1.13
CA ARG A 131 6.43 -15.12 -0.49
C ARG A 131 5.28 -16.10 -0.62
N GLN A 132 4.06 -15.65 -0.39
CA GLN A 132 2.89 -16.53 -0.47
C GLN A 132 2.57 -16.97 -1.89
N ARG A 133 2.95 -16.17 -2.89
CA ARG A 133 2.65 -16.47 -4.30
C ARG A 133 3.72 -17.30 -5.00
N ASN A 134 4.84 -17.52 -4.34
CA ASN A 134 5.94 -18.31 -4.92
C ASN A 134 6.03 -19.73 -4.37
#